data_4ab62be1d65bbb622a6b0e0e3e26cb0e
#
_entry.id   4ab62be1d65bbb622a6b0e0e3e26cb0e
#
_cell.length_a   1.000
_cell.length_b   1.000
_cell.length_c   1.000
_cell.angle_alpha   90.00
_cell.angle_beta   90.00
_cell.angle_gamma   90.00
#
_symmetry.space_group_name_H-M   'P 1'
#
loop_
_entity.id
_entity.type
_entity.pdbx_description
1 polymer ?
#
loop_
_entity_poly.entity_id
_entity_poly.type
_entity_poly.pdbx_seq_one_letter_code
_entity_poly.pdbx_strand_id
1 'polypeptide(L)'
;YVYIGGAGEESEYNNILQGKTRFDEPTIAVVNRGDISFVEKATNAQHFGAKALIIVNNQAEDGGRFNLTTGATEPITIPVVSVPKTTGQQVFGSAGTSEGKVSYDKNGKLEDNDSAKMMSYFSSDGPATNLNFNPDITAPGTDILGAINGEYGTMSGTSMATPNFSGAMATLLSNNPGTTDEEKQAY
;
A
#
# COMPACT_ATOMS: atom_id res chain seq x y z
N TYR A 1 -9.36 -2.74 20.40
CA TYR A 1 -9.58 -3.11 19.01
C TYR A 1 -10.54 -4.28 18.91
N VAL A 2 -11.16 -4.39 17.76
CA VAL A 2 -11.94 -5.56 17.38
C VAL A 2 -11.38 -6.11 16.06
N TYR A 3 -11.01 -7.38 16.02
CA TYR A 3 -10.60 -8.04 14.80
C TYR A 3 -11.83 -8.54 14.04
N ILE A 4 -12.03 -8.00 12.83
CA ILE A 4 -13.22 -8.27 12.02
C ILE A 4 -13.16 -9.67 11.38
N GLY A 5 -11.97 -10.24 11.25
CA GLY A 5 -11.77 -11.63 10.83
C GLY A 5 -11.51 -11.83 9.35
N GLY A 6 -11.82 -10.87 8.50
CA GLY A 6 -11.68 -10.95 7.05
C GLY A 6 -11.16 -9.67 6.43
N ALA A 7 -11.64 -9.38 5.23
CA ALA A 7 -11.20 -8.24 4.44
C ALA A 7 -11.84 -6.90 4.86
N GLY A 8 -12.81 -6.89 5.76
CA GLY A 8 -13.57 -5.70 6.15
C GLY A 8 -14.79 -5.43 5.26
N GLU A 9 -15.41 -6.50 4.77
CA GLU A 9 -16.69 -6.41 4.07
C GLU A 9 -17.84 -6.06 5.05
N GLU A 10 -18.89 -5.45 4.56
CA GLU A 10 -20.06 -5.11 5.37
C GLU A 10 -20.66 -6.32 6.09
N SER A 11 -20.68 -7.47 5.43
CA SER A 11 -21.18 -8.75 5.98
C SER A 11 -20.42 -9.17 7.24
N GLU A 12 -19.11 -8.94 7.27
CA GLU A 12 -18.24 -9.29 8.39
C GLU A 12 -18.49 -8.37 9.59
N TYR A 13 -18.65 -7.06 9.35
CA TYR A 13 -19.07 -6.12 10.41
C TYR A 13 -20.44 -6.47 10.98
N ASN A 14 -21.40 -6.78 10.13
CA ASN A 14 -22.74 -7.18 10.57
C ASN A 14 -22.72 -8.44 11.43
N ASN A 15 -21.88 -9.41 11.10
CA ASN A 15 -21.69 -10.63 11.90
C ASN A 15 -21.12 -10.33 13.29
N ILE A 16 -20.16 -9.41 13.40
CA ILE A 16 -19.57 -8.99 14.68
C ILE A 16 -20.57 -8.18 15.51
N LEU A 17 -21.28 -7.28 14.85
CA LEU A 17 -22.21 -6.35 15.53
C LEU A 17 -23.54 -7.00 15.94
N GLN A 18 -23.85 -8.19 15.43
CA GLN A 18 -25.02 -8.99 15.83
C GLN A 18 -26.34 -8.20 15.85
N GLY A 19 -26.60 -7.44 14.80
CA GLY A 19 -27.81 -6.62 14.65
C GLY A 19 -27.70 -5.18 15.13
N LYS A 20 -26.58 -4.78 15.70
CA LYS A 20 -26.28 -3.37 15.92
C LYS A 20 -25.80 -2.73 14.61
N THR A 21 -26.08 -1.46 14.43
CA THR A 21 -25.66 -0.74 13.23
C THR A 21 -24.26 -0.13 13.34
N ARG A 22 -23.71 -0.03 14.54
CA ARG A 22 -22.41 0.59 14.85
C ARG A 22 -21.81 0.03 16.12
N PHE A 23 -20.50 0.22 16.28
CA PHE A 23 -19.84 -0.01 17.57
C PHE A 23 -20.36 0.97 18.63
N ASP A 24 -20.68 0.45 19.81
CA ASP A 24 -21.16 1.26 20.94
C ASP A 24 -20.01 2.02 21.62
N GLU A 25 -18.81 1.41 21.62
CA GLU A 25 -17.62 1.96 22.26
C GLU A 25 -16.60 2.42 21.21
N PRO A 26 -15.68 3.36 21.55
CA PRO A 26 -14.60 3.76 20.67
C PRO A 26 -13.73 2.55 20.28
N THR A 27 -13.87 2.10 19.05
CA THR A 27 -13.28 0.86 18.55
C THR A 27 -12.29 1.14 17.44
N ILE A 28 -11.16 0.43 17.44
CA ILE A 28 -10.26 0.30 16.30
C ILE A 28 -10.63 -0.98 15.58
N ALA A 29 -11.05 -0.89 14.33
CA ALA A 29 -11.28 -2.06 13.50
C ALA A 29 -9.96 -2.62 12.98
N VAL A 30 -9.82 -3.94 12.97
CA VAL A 30 -8.66 -4.64 12.41
C VAL A 30 -9.15 -5.60 11.33
N VAL A 31 -8.63 -5.45 10.13
CA VAL A 31 -8.99 -6.26 8.95
C VAL A 31 -7.76 -6.77 8.23
N ASN A 32 -7.91 -7.77 7.38
CA ASN A 32 -6.85 -8.24 6.51
C ASN A 32 -6.82 -7.46 5.18
N ARG A 33 -5.66 -7.40 4.56
CA ARG A 33 -5.50 -7.03 3.15
C ARG A 33 -6.19 -8.08 2.26
N GLY A 34 -6.61 -7.70 1.06
CA GLY A 34 -7.22 -8.58 0.05
C GLY A 34 -8.70 -8.28 -0.19
N ASP A 35 -9.28 -8.94 -1.14
CA ASP A 35 -10.67 -9.00 -1.60
C ASP A 35 -11.28 -7.64 -2.01
N ILE A 36 -11.36 -6.66 -1.13
CA ILE A 36 -11.88 -5.32 -1.42
C ILE A 36 -10.79 -4.25 -1.34
N SER A 37 -11.03 -3.10 -1.95
CA SER A 37 -10.07 -1.98 -1.99
C SER A 37 -9.81 -1.38 -0.60
N PHE A 38 -8.67 -0.73 -0.42
CA PHE A 38 -8.34 -0.06 0.84
C PHE A 38 -9.32 1.06 1.19
N VAL A 39 -9.80 1.76 0.17
CA VAL A 39 -10.84 2.78 0.30
C VAL A 39 -12.13 2.18 0.84
N GLU A 40 -12.57 1.08 0.26
CA GLU A 40 -13.79 0.39 0.69
C GLU A 40 -13.66 -0.14 2.12
N LYS A 41 -12.51 -0.72 2.49
CA LYS A 41 -12.22 -1.11 3.89
C LYS A 41 -12.36 0.07 4.85
N ALA A 42 -11.80 1.22 4.48
CA ALA A 42 -11.84 2.42 5.31
C ALA A 42 -13.25 3.01 5.40
N THR A 43 -13.98 3.04 4.28
CA THR A 43 -15.38 3.48 4.22
C THR A 43 -16.26 2.60 5.10
N ASN A 44 -16.13 1.27 5.01
CA ASN A 44 -16.89 0.34 5.83
C ASN A 44 -16.57 0.52 7.31
N ALA A 45 -15.29 0.60 7.69
CA ALA A 45 -14.89 0.82 9.07
C ALA A 45 -15.49 2.11 9.63
N GLN A 46 -15.42 3.20 8.87
CA GLN A 46 -16.02 4.49 9.25
C GLN A 46 -17.54 4.41 9.35
N HIS A 47 -18.19 3.75 8.39
CA HIS A 47 -19.65 3.56 8.39
C HIS A 47 -20.12 2.83 9.65
N PHE A 48 -19.45 1.78 10.06
CA PHE A 48 -19.75 1.03 11.28
C PHE A 48 -19.23 1.68 12.56
N GLY A 49 -18.69 2.89 12.49
CA GLY A 49 -18.38 3.73 13.65
C GLY A 49 -17.01 3.48 14.27
N ALA A 50 -16.12 2.74 13.60
CA ALA A 50 -14.75 2.62 14.04
C ALA A 50 -14.06 3.99 14.12
N LYS A 51 -13.15 4.17 15.07
CA LYS A 51 -12.37 5.40 15.29
C LYS A 51 -11.02 5.35 14.60
N ALA A 52 -10.57 4.18 14.19
CA ALA A 52 -9.40 3.95 13.36
C ALA A 52 -9.52 2.58 12.68
N LEU A 53 -8.74 2.39 11.63
CA LEU A 53 -8.63 1.10 10.92
C LEU A 53 -7.17 0.66 10.88
N ILE A 54 -6.92 -0.59 11.22
CA ILE A 54 -5.64 -1.27 11.02
C ILE A 54 -5.83 -2.34 9.94
N ILE A 55 -5.01 -2.29 8.90
CA ILE A 55 -5.01 -3.28 7.83
C ILE A 55 -3.77 -4.16 7.98
N VAL A 56 -3.98 -5.44 8.22
CA VAL A 56 -2.92 -6.44 8.34
C VAL A 56 -2.56 -6.94 6.95
N ASN A 57 -1.28 -6.86 6.59
CA ASN A 57 -0.80 -7.43 5.34
C ASN A 57 -0.94 -8.95 5.35
N ASN A 58 -1.34 -9.52 4.23
CA ASN A 58 -1.45 -10.97 4.04
C ASN A 58 -0.32 -11.56 3.17
N GLN A 59 0.50 -10.70 2.57
CA GLN A 59 1.66 -11.10 1.77
C GLN A 59 2.92 -11.13 2.65
N ALA A 60 3.76 -12.14 2.44
CA ALA A 60 4.94 -12.36 3.27
C ALA A 60 6.17 -11.56 2.82
N GLU A 61 6.22 -11.15 1.54
CA GLU A 61 7.46 -10.78 0.86
C GLU A 61 7.68 -9.27 0.71
N ASP A 62 6.71 -8.42 1.03
CA ASP A 62 6.78 -6.98 0.76
C ASP A 62 7.24 -6.13 1.96
N GLY A 63 8.01 -6.70 2.88
CA GLY A 63 8.46 -5.99 4.09
C GLY A 63 7.31 -5.52 4.99
N GLY A 64 6.08 -5.85 4.61
CA GLY A 64 4.88 -5.61 5.40
C GLY A 64 4.29 -4.21 5.33
N ARG A 65 4.93 -3.31 4.64
CA ARG A 65 4.41 -1.95 4.41
C ARG A 65 3.77 -1.88 3.04
N PHE A 66 2.66 -1.19 2.94
CA PHE A 66 2.02 -0.89 1.67
C PHE A 66 1.29 0.44 1.74
N ASN A 67 1.23 1.12 0.61
CA ASN A 67 0.55 2.40 0.53
C ASN A 67 -0.96 2.21 0.49
N LEU A 68 -1.61 3.01 1.30
CA LEU A 68 -3.06 3.13 1.32
C LEU A 68 -3.45 4.21 0.30
N THR A 69 -3.69 3.81 -0.94
CA THR A 69 -4.17 4.73 -1.96
C THR A 69 -5.59 5.15 -1.67
N THR A 70 -5.80 6.44 -1.62
CA THR A 70 -7.12 7.05 -1.42
C THR A 70 -7.68 7.51 -2.77
N GLY A 71 -8.75 6.91 -3.21
CA GLY A 71 -9.60 7.36 -4.33
C GLY A 71 -11.04 7.41 -3.86
N ALA A 72 -11.24 7.77 -2.58
CA ALA A 72 -12.55 7.77 -1.95
C ALA A 72 -13.44 8.87 -2.56
N THR A 73 -14.67 8.52 -2.92
CA THR A 73 -15.71 9.49 -3.28
C THR A 73 -16.25 10.25 -2.06
N GLU A 74 -16.13 9.64 -0.89
CA GLU A 74 -16.49 10.24 0.41
C GLU A 74 -15.23 10.44 1.26
N PRO A 75 -15.14 11.53 2.05
CA PRO A 75 -13.98 11.79 2.89
C PRO A 75 -13.79 10.70 3.96
N ILE A 76 -12.62 10.08 3.98
CA ILE A 76 -12.21 9.20 5.08
C ILE A 76 -11.61 10.07 6.17
N THR A 77 -12.28 10.11 7.33
CA THR A 77 -11.92 10.98 8.47
C THR A 77 -11.24 10.22 9.60
N ILE A 78 -11.26 8.90 9.55
CA ILE A 78 -10.58 8.04 10.54
C ILE A 78 -9.14 7.77 10.13
N PRO A 79 -8.18 7.67 11.08
CA PRO A 79 -6.84 7.18 10.78
C PRO A 79 -6.86 5.77 10.22
N VAL A 80 -6.09 5.54 9.16
CA VAL A 80 -5.90 4.21 8.56
C VAL A 80 -4.41 3.90 8.52
N VAL A 81 -4.03 2.75 9.06
CA VAL A 81 -2.64 2.31 9.12
C VAL A 81 -2.50 0.88 8.64
N SER A 82 -1.35 0.55 8.08
CA SER A 82 -1.00 -0.82 7.72
C SER A 82 0.03 -1.40 8.68
N VAL A 83 -0.03 -2.71 8.91
CA VAL A 83 0.96 -3.43 9.69
C VAL A 83 1.43 -4.68 8.92
N PRO A 84 2.70 -5.09 9.10
CA PRO A 84 3.21 -6.32 8.53
C PRO A 84 2.39 -7.56 8.94
N LYS A 85 2.39 -8.59 8.11
CA LYS A 85 1.74 -9.87 8.40
C LYS A 85 2.22 -10.47 9.73
N THR A 86 3.51 -10.46 9.95
CA THR A 86 4.13 -10.97 11.19
C THR A 86 3.67 -10.19 12.41
N THR A 87 3.66 -8.86 12.33
CA THR A 87 3.15 -7.99 13.41
C THR A 87 1.66 -8.23 13.65
N GLY A 88 0.87 -8.32 12.58
CA GLY A 88 -0.56 -8.60 12.69
C GLY A 88 -0.85 -9.91 13.39
N GLN A 89 -0.13 -10.97 13.03
CA GLN A 89 -0.26 -12.28 13.67
C GLN A 89 0.16 -12.29 15.15
N GLN A 90 1.22 -11.55 15.48
CA GLN A 90 1.72 -11.47 16.87
C GLN A 90 0.80 -10.65 17.78
N VAL A 91 0.28 -9.52 17.25
CA VAL A 91 -0.48 -8.55 18.05
C VAL A 91 -1.96 -8.89 18.11
N PHE A 92 -2.56 -9.29 16.99
CA PHE A 92 -4.00 -9.49 16.88
C PHE A 92 -4.41 -10.97 16.93
N GLY A 93 -3.43 -11.86 16.89
CA GLY A 93 -3.64 -13.29 16.93
C GLY A 93 -4.21 -13.88 15.63
N SER A 94 -4.55 -15.14 15.68
CA SER A 94 -5.33 -15.80 14.63
C SER A 94 -6.81 -15.42 14.75
N ALA A 95 -7.53 -15.48 13.64
CA ALA A 95 -8.96 -15.21 13.58
C ALA A 95 -9.71 -15.90 14.74
N GLY A 96 -10.37 -15.10 15.59
CA GLY A 96 -11.10 -15.60 16.74
C GLY A 96 -10.73 -14.99 18.09
N THR A 97 -9.59 -14.33 18.23
CA THR A 97 -9.33 -13.45 19.38
C THR A 97 -9.84 -12.07 19.03
N SER A 98 -11.03 -11.79 19.46
CA SER A 98 -11.82 -10.70 18.87
C SER A 98 -11.54 -9.34 19.46
N GLU A 99 -10.96 -9.22 20.66
CA GLU A 99 -10.89 -7.95 21.38
C GLU A 99 -9.58 -7.77 22.15
N GLY A 100 -9.11 -6.51 22.21
CA GLY A 100 -7.92 -6.16 22.98
C GLY A 100 -7.71 -4.65 23.04
N LYS A 101 -6.63 -4.23 23.69
CA LYS A 101 -6.21 -2.82 23.76
C LYS A 101 -4.96 -2.60 22.94
N VAL A 102 -4.94 -1.53 22.19
CA VAL A 102 -3.78 -1.06 21.43
C VAL A 102 -3.44 0.35 21.90
N SER A 103 -2.16 0.60 22.12
CA SER A 103 -1.63 1.95 22.33
C SER A 103 -0.56 2.24 21.28
N TYR A 104 -0.37 3.50 20.93
CA TYR A 104 0.68 3.92 20.03
C TYR A 104 1.49 5.06 20.66
N ASP A 105 2.77 5.11 20.33
CA ASP A 105 3.64 6.22 20.72
C ASP A 105 3.47 7.36 19.71
N LYS A 106 3.07 8.53 20.22
CA LYS A 106 2.91 9.74 19.39
C LYS A 106 4.24 10.27 18.86
N ASN A 107 5.35 9.95 19.52
CA ASN A 107 6.65 10.48 19.15
C ASN A 107 7.29 9.71 17.99
N GLY A 108 6.78 8.56 17.61
CA GLY A 108 7.26 7.77 16.50
C GLY A 108 8.79 7.72 16.37
N LYS A 109 9.37 6.67 15.88
CA LYS A 109 10.79 6.58 15.60
C LYS A 109 11.01 6.49 14.10
N LEU A 110 11.86 7.34 13.55
CA LEU A 110 12.35 7.14 12.20
C LEU A 110 13.33 5.96 12.23
N GLU A 111 13.06 4.97 11.41
CA GLU A 111 13.95 3.83 11.21
C GLU A 111 14.44 3.84 9.76
N ASP A 112 15.66 3.38 9.56
CA ASP A 112 16.20 3.20 8.22
C ASP A 112 15.34 2.19 7.45
N ASN A 113 15.13 2.46 6.18
CA ASN A 113 14.42 1.54 5.31
C ASN A 113 15.40 0.50 4.76
N ASP A 114 15.46 -0.67 5.37
CA ASP A 114 16.34 -1.77 4.94
C ASP A 114 16.08 -2.23 3.50
N SER A 115 14.89 -1.96 2.97
CA SER A 115 14.54 -2.24 1.58
C SER A 115 14.84 -1.07 0.63
N ALA A 116 15.41 0.04 1.11
CA ALA A 116 15.85 1.12 0.24
C ALA A 116 16.93 0.62 -0.73
N LYS A 117 16.77 0.94 -2.03
CA LYS A 117 17.64 0.50 -3.13
C LYS A 117 17.56 -0.99 -3.45
N MET A 118 16.61 -1.73 -2.90
CA MET A 118 16.32 -3.10 -3.30
C MET A 118 15.28 -3.13 -4.43
N MET A 119 15.30 -4.22 -5.19
CA MET A 119 14.25 -4.47 -6.18
C MET A 119 12.92 -4.69 -5.48
N SER A 120 11.88 -4.04 -5.98
CA SER A 120 10.53 -4.28 -5.49
C SER A 120 10.04 -5.67 -5.91
N TYR A 121 9.24 -6.31 -5.07
CA TYR A 121 8.70 -7.65 -5.31
C TYR A 121 7.86 -7.76 -6.60
N PHE A 122 7.32 -6.64 -7.08
CA PHE A 122 6.53 -6.58 -8.31
C PHE A 122 7.38 -6.26 -9.55
N SER A 123 8.69 -6.11 -9.41
CA SER A 123 9.57 -5.89 -10.56
C SER A 123 9.58 -7.11 -11.47
N SER A 124 9.68 -6.86 -12.77
CA SER A 124 9.99 -7.95 -13.70
C SER A 124 11.42 -8.41 -13.49
N ASP A 125 11.66 -9.71 -13.45
CA ASP A 125 12.95 -10.35 -13.21
C ASP A 125 13.38 -11.30 -14.34
N GLY A 126 12.69 -11.21 -15.49
CA GLY A 126 13.03 -11.98 -16.71
C GLY A 126 13.20 -13.47 -16.49
N PRO A 127 13.73 -14.22 -17.45
CA PRO A 127 14.00 -13.78 -18.82
C PRO A 127 12.71 -13.54 -19.63
N ALA A 128 12.84 -12.81 -20.75
CA ALA A 128 11.77 -12.71 -21.73
C ALA A 128 11.47 -14.07 -22.38
N THR A 129 10.34 -14.19 -23.09
CA THR A 129 9.93 -15.45 -23.75
C THR A 129 10.93 -15.97 -24.79
N ASN A 130 11.77 -15.10 -25.32
CA ASN A 130 12.87 -15.44 -26.23
C ASN A 130 14.21 -15.68 -25.51
N LEU A 131 14.19 -15.80 -24.18
CA LEU A 131 15.34 -16.01 -23.30
C LEU A 131 16.36 -14.85 -23.27
N ASN A 132 16.02 -13.68 -23.79
CA ASN A 132 16.82 -12.48 -23.64
C ASN A 132 16.75 -11.93 -22.20
N PHE A 133 17.79 -11.19 -21.81
CA PHE A 133 17.75 -10.44 -20.55
C PHE A 133 16.62 -9.44 -20.57
N ASN A 134 15.91 -9.37 -19.46
CA ASN A 134 14.82 -8.43 -19.24
C ASN A 134 14.61 -8.28 -17.71
N PRO A 135 14.38 -7.07 -17.18
CA PRO A 135 14.32 -5.79 -17.89
C PRO A 135 15.70 -5.27 -18.31
N ASP A 136 15.76 -4.47 -19.39
CA ASP A 136 17.00 -3.82 -19.84
C ASP A 136 17.45 -2.73 -18.89
N ILE A 137 16.48 -2.10 -18.17
CA ILE A 137 16.74 -1.04 -17.22
C ILE A 137 15.76 -1.08 -16.06
N THR A 138 16.18 -0.57 -14.91
CA THR A 138 15.36 -0.39 -13.73
C THR A 138 15.39 1.06 -13.26
N ALA A 139 14.26 1.53 -12.76
CA ALA A 139 14.11 2.87 -12.23
C ALA A 139 13.26 2.84 -10.95
N PRO A 140 13.33 3.88 -10.09
CA PRO A 140 12.48 3.97 -8.93
C PRO A 140 10.99 3.88 -9.31
N GLY A 141 10.28 2.95 -8.71
CA GLY A 141 8.87 2.68 -9.00
C GLY A 141 8.01 2.45 -7.76
N THR A 142 8.58 2.60 -6.57
CA THR A 142 7.88 2.44 -5.30
C THR A 142 7.67 3.80 -4.65
N ASP A 143 6.43 4.07 -4.22
CA ASP A 143 6.03 5.29 -3.52
C ASP A 143 6.35 6.58 -4.28
N ILE A 144 6.15 6.54 -5.58
CA ILE A 144 6.42 7.69 -6.46
C ILE A 144 5.31 8.72 -6.31
N LEU A 145 5.69 9.90 -5.84
CA LEU A 145 4.79 11.05 -5.75
C LEU A 145 4.52 11.61 -7.15
N GLY A 146 3.27 11.75 -7.50
CA GLY A 146 2.84 12.29 -8.78
C GLY A 146 1.47 12.95 -8.72
N ALA A 147 1.08 13.60 -9.81
CA ALA A 147 -0.26 14.18 -9.97
C ALA A 147 -1.27 13.05 -10.26
N ILE A 148 -2.33 12.99 -9.49
CA ILE A 148 -3.41 12.01 -9.63
C ILE A 148 -4.74 12.75 -9.55
N ASN A 149 -5.50 12.75 -10.64
CA ASN A 149 -6.85 13.34 -10.71
C ASN A 149 -6.95 14.79 -10.16
N GLY A 150 -5.94 15.61 -10.44
CA GLY A 150 -5.91 17.02 -10.01
C GLY A 150 -5.33 17.26 -8.62
N GLU A 151 -4.92 16.22 -7.92
CA GLU A 151 -4.23 16.27 -6.63
C GLU A 151 -2.83 15.62 -6.74
N TYR A 152 -2.08 15.58 -5.64
CA TYR A 152 -0.84 14.83 -5.54
C TYR A 152 -1.05 13.61 -4.68
N GLY A 153 -0.51 12.48 -5.13
CA GLY A 153 -0.55 11.23 -4.39
C GLY A 153 0.62 10.32 -4.73
N THR A 154 0.79 9.26 -3.98
CA THR A 154 1.85 8.27 -4.22
C THR A 154 1.27 7.01 -4.85
N MET A 155 2.00 6.46 -5.82
CA MET A 155 1.70 5.17 -6.44
C MET A 155 2.97 4.34 -6.57
N SER A 156 2.79 3.01 -6.60
CA SER A 156 3.87 2.06 -6.81
C SER A 156 3.57 1.14 -7.99
N GLY A 157 4.57 0.86 -8.79
CA GLY A 157 4.45 -0.03 -9.93
C GLY A 157 5.50 0.23 -11.01
N THR A 158 5.65 -0.71 -11.92
CA THR A 158 6.46 -0.53 -13.14
C THR A 158 5.95 0.63 -14.01
N SER A 159 4.64 0.92 -13.93
CA SER A 159 4.00 2.08 -14.56
C SER A 159 4.51 3.42 -14.02
N MET A 160 5.10 3.47 -12.83
CA MET A 160 5.73 4.64 -12.23
C MET A 160 7.23 4.66 -12.50
N ALA A 161 7.87 3.50 -12.58
CA ALA A 161 9.28 3.38 -12.96
C ALA A 161 9.53 3.85 -14.40
N THR A 162 8.69 3.45 -15.34
CA THR A 162 8.82 3.79 -16.77
C THR A 162 8.83 5.31 -17.02
N PRO A 163 7.87 6.11 -16.57
CA PRO A 163 7.90 7.55 -16.79
C PRO A 163 9.03 8.24 -16.02
N ASN A 164 9.45 7.71 -14.89
CA ASN A 164 10.60 8.23 -14.15
C ASN A 164 11.88 8.13 -15.01
N PHE A 165 12.14 6.98 -15.61
CA PHE A 165 13.24 6.79 -16.56
C PHE A 165 13.07 7.65 -17.81
N SER A 166 11.89 7.66 -18.43
CA SER A 166 11.62 8.43 -19.63
C SER A 166 11.82 9.93 -19.42
N GLY A 167 11.44 10.47 -18.27
CA GLY A 167 11.68 11.86 -17.89
C GLY A 167 13.17 12.18 -17.74
N ALA A 168 13.94 11.29 -17.12
CA ALA A 168 15.39 11.44 -17.01
C ALA A 168 16.06 11.45 -18.39
N MET A 169 15.67 10.53 -19.28
CA MET A 169 16.16 10.45 -20.65
C MET A 169 15.77 11.70 -21.47
N ALA A 170 14.53 12.15 -21.34
CA ALA A 170 14.09 13.38 -22.02
C ALA A 170 14.94 14.60 -21.60
N THR A 171 15.25 14.71 -20.31
CA THR A 171 16.12 15.77 -19.79
C THR A 171 17.55 15.66 -20.34
N LEU A 172 18.11 14.44 -20.36
CA LEU A 172 19.43 14.19 -20.91
C LEU A 172 19.51 14.59 -22.39
N LEU A 173 18.56 14.14 -23.20
CA LEU A 173 18.51 14.41 -24.63
C LEU A 173 18.25 15.88 -24.94
N SER A 174 17.45 16.56 -24.14
CA SER A 174 17.22 17.99 -24.32
C SER A 174 18.49 18.83 -24.08
N ASN A 175 19.35 18.37 -23.16
CA ASN A 175 20.64 19.03 -22.91
C ASN A 175 21.74 18.65 -23.91
N ASN A 176 21.53 17.59 -24.69
CA ASN A 176 22.46 17.08 -25.69
C ASN A 176 21.77 16.98 -27.06
N PRO A 177 21.37 18.12 -27.69
CA PRO A 177 20.69 18.08 -28.96
C PRO A 177 21.65 17.57 -30.06
N GLY A 178 21.20 16.64 -30.87
CA GLY A 178 21.98 16.02 -31.93
C GLY A 178 22.60 14.67 -31.58
N THR A 179 22.33 14.13 -30.38
CA THR A 179 22.71 12.78 -30.00
C THR A 179 22.12 11.73 -30.97
N THR A 180 22.98 10.89 -31.54
CA THR A 180 22.56 9.81 -32.44
C THR A 180 21.83 8.68 -31.68
N ASP A 181 21.15 7.80 -32.42
CA ASP A 181 20.44 6.68 -31.80
C ASP A 181 21.41 5.65 -31.17
N GLU A 182 22.61 5.48 -31.72
CA GLU A 182 23.67 4.68 -31.14
C GLU A 182 24.17 5.28 -29.81
N GLU A 183 24.36 6.59 -29.76
CA GLU A 183 24.75 7.29 -28.53
C GLU A 183 23.66 7.23 -27.46
N LYS A 184 22.38 7.32 -27.84
CA LYS A 184 21.25 7.16 -26.90
C LYS A 184 21.21 5.79 -26.23
N GLN A 185 21.67 4.73 -26.93
CA GLN A 185 21.74 3.37 -26.38
C GLN A 185 22.92 3.17 -25.42
N ALA A 186 23.88 4.09 -25.42
CA ALA A 186 25.05 4.04 -24.56
C ALA A 186 24.87 4.70 -23.19
N TYR A 187 23.77 5.44 -23.00
CA TYR A 187 23.40 6.06 -21.73
C TYR A 187 22.48 5.15 -20.92
#